data_de9127641ab87de5cb7684df456bd6fc
#
_entry.id   de9127641ab87de5cb7684df456bd6fc
#
_cell.length_a   1.000
_cell.length_b   1.000
_cell.length_c   1.000
_cell.angle_alpha   90.00
_cell.angle_beta   90.00
_cell.angle_gamma   90.00
#
_symmetry.space_group_name_H-M   'P 1'
#
loop_
_entity.id
_entity.type
_entity.pdbx_description
1 polymer ?
#
loop_
_entity_poly.entity_id
_entity_poly.type
_entity_poly.pdbx_seq_one_letter_code
_entity_poly.pdbx_strand_id
1 'polypeptide(L)'
;NKGHTDIPKHILDAFLYFYLDERRLPVSRCYQLMIEWVTEFYPQDLPNIPSERSFRRQAEKLPQAVIALMRYGEKAMTDKYIPYIERMYDDLQANDVWIADNHTFDFMTYCDNGQKTHRMYLTAFLDAKSGVLVGWNLTEQPDSHSTLLALRHAIKRFGVPKSVYFDNGSEFLTHDIGGRGHRTRKTWNADDIPPTILQLLDITMHNAIVRNAKAKPIERTFGTLPSY
;
A
#
# COMPACT_ATOMS: atom_id res chain seq x y z
N ASN A 1 17.19 29.91 35.27
CA ASN A 1 16.51 29.58 34.00
C ASN A 1 17.49 28.86 33.07
N LYS A 2 17.70 27.57 33.24
CA LYS A 2 18.47 26.74 32.31
C LYS A 2 17.59 26.29 31.15
N GLY A 3 17.81 26.85 29.96
CA GLY A 3 17.42 26.17 28.73
C GLY A 3 16.38 26.80 27.80
N HIS A 4 15.91 28.00 28.02
CA HIS A 4 15.06 28.70 27.05
C HIS A 4 15.95 29.74 26.30
N THR A 5 16.40 29.35 25.11
CA THR A 5 16.98 30.29 24.16
C THR A 5 15.82 30.83 23.33
N ASP A 6 15.52 32.09 23.49
CA ASP A 6 14.49 32.77 22.69
C ASP A 6 15.05 32.97 21.28
N ILE A 7 14.41 32.35 20.27
CA ILE A 7 14.78 32.49 18.87
C ILE A 7 13.78 33.44 18.24
N PRO A 8 14.22 34.55 17.65
CA PRO A 8 13.30 35.44 16.93
C PRO A 8 12.50 34.67 15.87
N LYS A 9 11.19 34.93 15.79
CA LYS A 9 10.27 34.17 14.96
C LYS A 9 10.72 34.11 13.49
N HIS A 10 11.13 35.21 12.90
CA HIS A 10 11.56 35.27 11.50
C HIS A 10 12.80 34.40 11.22
N ILE A 11 13.72 34.25 12.20
CA ILE A 11 14.90 33.40 12.07
C ILE A 11 14.50 31.93 12.17
N LEU A 12 13.58 31.61 13.11
CA LEU A 12 13.05 30.25 13.22
C LEU A 12 12.29 29.86 11.97
N ASP A 13 11.44 30.74 11.44
CA ASP A 13 10.66 30.51 10.22
C ASP A 13 11.57 30.27 9.01
N ALA A 14 12.65 31.04 8.87
CA ALA A 14 13.66 30.83 7.82
C ALA A 14 14.37 29.48 7.94
N PHE A 15 14.75 29.08 9.16
CA PHE A 15 15.33 27.76 9.40
C PHE A 15 14.34 26.65 9.05
N LEU A 16 13.07 26.76 9.49
CA LEU A 16 12.03 25.78 9.23
C LEU A 16 11.68 25.69 7.75
N TYR A 17 11.73 26.77 7.01
CA TYR A 17 11.57 26.76 5.56
C TYR A 17 12.60 25.86 4.87
N PHE A 18 13.88 25.94 5.24
CA PHE A 18 14.92 25.07 4.69
C PHE A 18 14.84 23.64 5.24
N TYR A 19 14.39 23.47 6.49
CA TYR A 19 14.32 22.15 7.12
C TYR A 19 13.15 21.33 6.60
N LEU A 20 12.00 21.92 6.37
CA LEU A 20 10.77 21.27 5.90
C LEU A 20 10.70 21.14 4.36
N ASP A 21 11.82 21.21 3.69
CA ASP A 21 11.94 21.10 2.23
C ASP A 21 12.12 19.64 1.79
N GLU A 22 11.56 19.31 0.62
CA GLU A 22 11.62 17.95 0.03
C GLU A 22 13.04 17.47 -0.27
N ARG A 23 14.02 18.37 -0.38
CA ARG A 23 15.43 18.03 -0.53
C ARG A 23 16.04 17.35 0.70
N ARG A 24 15.33 17.35 1.84
CA ARG A 24 15.70 16.65 3.08
C ARG A 24 17.07 17.02 3.60
N LEU A 25 17.42 18.29 3.51
CA LEU A 25 18.72 18.78 3.95
C LEU A 25 18.97 18.46 5.43
N PRO A 26 20.22 18.13 5.82
CA PRO A 26 20.56 17.93 7.22
C PRO A 26 20.44 19.25 8.00
N VAL A 27 20.19 19.16 9.30
CA VAL A 27 20.02 20.34 10.19
C VAL A 27 21.16 21.33 10.06
N SER A 28 22.42 20.83 9.99
CA SER A 28 23.61 21.66 9.83
C SER A 28 23.56 22.50 8.54
N ARG A 29 23.12 21.92 7.41
CA ARG A 29 23.00 22.65 6.16
C ARG A 29 21.86 23.66 6.19
N CYS A 30 20.73 23.29 6.80
CA CYS A 30 19.60 24.23 6.99
C CYS A 30 20.01 25.42 7.85
N TYR A 31 20.81 25.18 8.91
CA TYR A 31 21.35 26.22 9.76
C TYR A 31 22.29 27.16 8.98
N GLN A 32 23.19 26.62 8.14
CA GLN A 32 24.06 27.43 7.29
C GLN A 32 23.26 28.31 6.32
N LEU A 33 22.27 27.73 5.62
CA LEU A 33 21.42 28.49 4.70
C LEU A 33 20.62 29.59 5.42
N MET A 34 20.16 29.32 6.62
CA MET A 34 19.51 30.32 7.46
C MET A 34 20.47 31.43 7.84
N ILE A 35 21.73 31.13 8.21
CA ILE A 35 22.74 32.13 8.48
C ILE A 35 23.04 32.99 7.24
N GLU A 36 23.18 32.36 6.07
CA GLU A 36 23.38 33.09 4.80
C GLU A 36 22.19 34.05 4.56
N TRP A 37 20.96 33.58 4.74
CA TRP A 37 19.76 34.41 4.60
C TRP A 37 19.70 35.56 5.62
N VAL A 38 20.03 35.32 6.89
CA VAL A 38 20.07 36.38 7.92
C VAL A 38 21.17 37.39 7.63
N THR A 39 22.30 36.96 7.11
CA THR A 39 23.41 37.86 6.73
C THR A 39 22.98 38.83 5.64
N GLU A 40 22.15 38.39 4.70
CA GLU A 40 21.67 39.20 3.59
C GLU A 40 20.53 40.16 4.00
N PHE A 41 19.55 39.64 4.76
CA PHE A 41 18.31 40.40 5.01
C PHE A 41 18.21 41.01 6.42
N TYR A 42 18.92 40.46 7.42
CA TYR A 42 18.84 40.88 8.83
C TYR A 42 20.22 40.87 9.53
N PRO A 43 21.23 41.57 8.97
CA PRO A 43 22.61 41.49 9.48
C PRO A 43 22.74 41.92 10.95
N GLN A 44 21.83 42.78 11.44
CA GLN A 44 21.81 43.20 12.84
C GLN A 44 21.52 42.10 13.83
N ASP A 45 20.92 41.00 13.41
CA ASP A 45 20.54 39.87 14.27
C ASP A 45 21.64 38.81 14.39
N LEU A 46 22.65 38.84 13.52
CA LEU A 46 23.78 37.88 13.50
C LEU A 46 24.43 37.62 14.86
N PRO A 47 24.75 38.68 15.68
CA PRO A 47 25.42 38.46 16.95
C PRO A 47 24.59 37.67 17.98
N ASN A 48 23.26 37.65 17.80
CA ASN A 48 22.32 37.10 18.74
C ASN A 48 21.74 35.74 18.28
N ILE A 49 22.24 35.19 17.15
CA ILE A 49 21.73 33.91 16.65
C ILE A 49 22.20 32.77 17.57
N PRO A 50 21.27 31.96 18.08
CA PRO A 50 21.60 30.78 18.86
C PRO A 50 22.36 29.73 18.06
N SER A 51 23.08 28.85 18.78
CA SER A 51 23.82 27.76 18.16
C SER A 51 22.91 26.78 17.40
N GLU A 52 23.47 26.07 16.43
CA GLU A 52 22.79 24.97 15.69
C GLU A 52 22.00 24.02 16.59
N ARG A 53 22.55 23.70 17.78
CA ARG A 53 21.93 22.81 18.76
C ARG A 53 20.54 23.30 19.20
N SER A 54 20.35 24.63 19.29
CA SER A 54 19.05 25.22 19.65
C SER A 54 18.02 24.97 18.55
N PHE A 55 18.40 25.11 17.28
CA PHE A 55 17.55 24.84 16.13
C PHE A 55 17.24 23.35 15.96
N ARG A 56 18.21 22.49 16.25
CA ARG A 56 17.98 21.03 16.29
C ARG A 56 16.89 20.67 17.28
N ARG A 57 16.91 21.24 18.47
CA ARG A 57 15.86 21.05 19.48
C ARG A 57 14.50 21.57 19.02
N GLN A 58 14.43 22.63 18.22
CA GLN A 58 13.16 23.12 17.65
C GLN A 58 12.65 22.16 16.57
N ALA A 59 13.52 21.66 15.72
CA ALA A 59 13.16 20.64 14.73
C ALA A 59 12.61 19.34 15.39
N GLU A 60 13.21 18.93 16.51
CA GLU A 60 12.77 17.75 17.29
C GLU A 60 11.39 17.92 17.96
N LYS A 61 10.94 19.17 18.18
CA LYS A 61 9.61 19.45 18.75
C LYS A 61 8.50 19.41 17.69
N LEU A 62 8.84 19.40 16.41
CA LEU A 62 7.83 19.35 15.36
C LEU A 62 7.07 18.02 15.39
N PRO A 63 5.75 18.03 15.16
CA PRO A 63 5.00 16.81 14.99
C PRO A 63 5.59 15.96 13.86
N GLN A 64 5.82 14.69 14.13
CA GLN A 64 6.43 13.78 13.17
C GLN A 64 5.60 13.65 11.88
N ALA A 65 4.27 13.80 11.98
CA ALA A 65 3.37 13.82 10.82
C ALA A 65 3.65 15.03 9.89
N VAL A 66 3.95 16.19 10.46
CA VAL A 66 4.33 17.39 9.69
C VAL A 66 5.67 17.16 8.98
N ILE A 67 6.65 16.61 9.68
CA ILE A 67 7.96 16.28 9.08
C ILE A 67 7.77 15.26 7.94
N ALA A 68 6.94 14.24 8.17
CA ALA A 68 6.65 13.24 7.15
C ALA A 68 5.98 13.85 5.91
N LEU A 69 4.97 14.70 6.11
CA LEU A 69 4.27 15.36 5.02
C LEU A 69 5.21 16.27 4.21
N MET A 70 5.91 17.17 4.88
CA MET A 70 6.68 18.22 4.23
C MET A 70 7.98 17.71 3.59
N ARG A 71 8.66 16.75 4.22
CA ARG A 71 9.93 16.22 3.72
C ARG A 71 9.81 14.98 2.85
N TYR A 72 8.77 14.18 3.03
CA TYR A 72 8.63 12.88 2.35
C TYR A 72 7.35 12.76 1.52
N GLY A 73 6.48 13.78 1.59
CA GLY A 73 5.25 13.86 0.82
C GLY A 73 4.05 13.15 1.46
N GLU A 74 2.89 13.37 0.83
CA GLU A 74 1.59 12.89 1.32
C GLU A 74 1.55 11.36 1.49
N LYS A 75 2.18 10.63 0.58
CA LYS A 75 2.22 9.16 0.66
C LYS A 75 2.92 8.69 1.92
N ALA A 76 4.08 9.25 2.25
CA ALA A 76 4.84 8.86 3.44
C ALA A 76 4.09 9.22 4.75
N MET A 77 3.41 10.37 4.77
CA MET A 77 2.57 10.77 5.88
C MET A 77 1.38 9.82 6.06
N THR A 78 0.67 9.53 4.97
CA THR A 78 -0.45 8.59 4.94
C THR A 78 -0.01 7.21 5.41
N ASP A 79 1.09 6.72 4.88
CA ASP A 79 1.63 5.40 5.17
C ASP A 79 2.02 5.20 6.63
N LYS A 80 2.46 6.26 7.31
CA LYS A 80 3.03 6.16 8.66
C LYS A 80 2.09 6.65 9.76
N TYR A 81 1.26 7.66 9.48
CA TYR A 81 0.52 8.39 10.53
C TYR A 81 -1.00 8.36 10.38
N ILE A 82 -1.54 8.04 9.20
CA ILE A 82 -2.98 7.83 9.11
C ILE A 82 -3.28 6.44 9.64
N PRO A 83 -4.11 6.31 10.69
CA PRO A 83 -4.51 5.02 11.20
C PRO A 83 -5.22 4.26 10.08
N TYR A 84 -4.73 3.06 9.77
CA TYR A 84 -5.44 2.14 8.89
C TYR A 84 -6.52 1.42 9.69
N ILE A 85 -7.63 1.13 9.02
CA ILE A 85 -8.67 0.29 9.61
C ILE A 85 -8.09 -1.12 9.71
N GLU A 86 -7.71 -1.54 10.90
CA GLU A 86 -7.38 -2.93 11.18
C GLU A 86 -8.66 -3.74 11.02
N ARG A 87 -8.68 -4.63 10.04
CA ARG A 87 -9.83 -5.50 9.85
C ARG A 87 -9.79 -6.55 10.94
N MET A 88 -10.76 -6.48 11.84
CA MET A 88 -10.95 -7.50 12.85
C MET A 88 -11.58 -8.72 12.19
N TYR A 89 -10.77 -9.75 11.99
CA TYR A 89 -11.24 -11.05 11.47
C TYR A 89 -11.68 -12.00 12.60
N ASP A 90 -11.66 -11.51 13.85
CA ASP A 90 -11.94 -12.33 15.04
C ASP A 90 -13.38 -12.83 15.09
N ASP A 91 -14.32 -12.03 14.60
CA ASP A 91 -15.76 -12.37 14.58
C ASP A 91 -16.18 -13.23 13.39
N LEU A 92 -15.27 -13.49 12.44
CA LEU A 92 -15.56 -14.32 11.27
C LEU A 92 -15.58 -15.82 11.64
N GLN A 93 -16.34 -16.58 10.86
CA GLN A 93 -16.26 -18.04 10.81
C GLN A 93 -15.42 -18.46 9.58
N ALA A 94 -14.92 -19.70 9.59
CA ALA A 94 -14.29 -20.25 8.41
C ALA A 94 -15.26 -20.23 7.22
N ASN A 95 -14.77 -19.87 6.04
CA ASN A 95 -15.55 -19.68 4.81
C ASN A 95 -16.49 -18.45 4.79
N ASP A 96 -16.44 -17.57 5.77
CA ASP A 96 -17.19 -16.32 5.68
C ASP A 96 -16.57 -15.40 4.62
N VAL A 97 -15.26 -15.24 4.63
CA VAL A 97 -14.53 -14.34 3.71
C VAL A 97 -13.25 -15.02 3.21
N TRP A 98 -13.12 -15.17 1.90
CA TRP A 98 -11.83 -15.50 1.29
C TRP A 98 -11.19 -14.27 0.69
N ILE A 99 -9.87 -14.13 0.86
CA ILE A 99 -9.09 -13.04 0.31
C ILE A 99 -8.26 -13.59 -0.85
N ALA A 100 -8.36 -12.96 -2.01
CA ALA A 100 -7.58 -13.33 -3.18
C ALA A 100 -6.51 -12.30 -3.49
N ASP A 101 -5.36 -12.78 -3.94
CA ASP A 101 -4.25 -11.95 -4.39
C ASP A 101 -3.33 -12.72 -5.34
N ASN A 102 -2.50 -11.95 -6.07
CA ASN A 102 -1.47 -12.49 -6.95
C ASN A 102 -0.08 -12.21 -6.38
N HIS A 103 0.75 -13.23 -6.38
CA HIS A 103 2.15 -13.13 -5.97
C HIS A 103 3.07 -13.49 -7.13
N THR A 104 4.07 -12.67 -7.40
CA THR A 104 5.11 -12.94 -8.38
C THR A 104 6.28 -13.59 -7.68
N PHE A 105 6.67 -14.79 -8.11
CA PHE A 105 7.87 -15.43 -7.59
C PHE A 105 9.15 -14.74 -8.09
N ASP A 106 10.16 -14.69 -7.24
CA ASP A 106 11.47 -14.09 -7.57
C ASP A 106 12.37 -15.02 -8.38
N PHE A 107 11.96 -16.27 -8.61
CA PHE A 107 12.70 -17.22 -9.44
C PHE A 107 12.18 -17.24 -10.89
N MET A 108 13.06 -17.65 -11.80
CA MET A 108 12.77 -17.83 -13.22
C MET A 108 12.59 -19.31 -13.54
N THR A 109 11.62 -19.62 -14.38
CA THR A 109 11.41 -20.97 -14.93
C THR A 109 11.69 -20.98 -16.44
N TYR A 110 11.94 -22.15 -16.99
CA TYR A 110 12.09 -22.34 -18.42
C TYR A 110 10.75 -22.72 -19.06
N CYS A 111 10.50 -22.21 -20.29
CA CYS A 111 9.44 -22.77 -21.13
C CYS A 111 9.80 -24.18 -21.55
N ASP A 112 8.80 -24.97 -22.00
CA ASP A 112 8.96 -26.38 -22.42
C ASP A 112 10.07 -26.63 -23.41
N ASN A 113 10.43 -25.65 -24.25
CA ASN A 113 11.52 -25.74 -25.24
C ASN A 113 12.88 -25.28 -24.71
N GLY A 114 12.98 -24.84 -23.46
CA GLY A 114 14.22 -24.38 -22.81
C GLY A 114 14.82 -23.08 -23.35
N GLN A 115 14.15 -22.39 -24.26
CA GLN A 115 14.72 -21.22 -24.97
C GLN A 115 14.36 -19.89 -24.29
N LYS A 116 13.30 -19.83 -23.50
CA LYS A 116 12.88 -18.60 -22.84
C LYS A 116 12.67 -18.85 -21.36
N THR A 117 13.07 -17.89 -20.55
CA THR A 117 12.79 -17.86 -19.13
C THR A 117 11.66 -16.89 -18.85
N HIS A 118 10.81 -17.21 -17.88
CA HIS A 118 9.76 -16.32 -17.39
C HIS A 118 9.58 -16.49 -15.89
N ARG A 119 8.96 -15.50 -15.26
CA ARG A 119 8.55 -15.59 -13.86
C ARG A 119 7.20 -16.28 -13.77
N MET A 120 7.01 -17.04 -12.69
CA MET A 120 5.71 -17.62 -12.36
C MET A 120 4.92 -16.68 -11.46
N TYR A 121 3.60 -16.72 -11.65
CA TYR A 121 2.65 -16.01 -10.82
C TYR A 121 1.78 -17.01 -10.07
N LEU A 122 1.60 -16.76 -8.80
CA LEU A 122 0.70 -17.50 -7.93
C LEU A 122 -0.58 -16.70 -7.73
N THR A 123 -1.70 -17.16 -8.24
CA THR A 123 -3.02 -16.67 -7.84
C THR A 123 -3.51 -17.51 -6.69
N ALA A 124 -3.87 -16.93 -5.55
CA ALA A 124 -4.21 -17.66 -4.34
C ALA A 124 -5.42 -17.09 -3.62
N PHE A 125 -6.16 -17.98 -2.95
CA PHE A 125 -7.26 -17.66 -2.03
C PHE A 125 -6.89 -18.09 -0.63
N LEU A 126 -7.01 -17.17 0.32
CA LEU A 126 -6.78 -17.37 1.75
C LEU A 126 -8.10 -17.20 2.51
N ASP A 127 -8.45 -18.14 3.37
CA ASP A 127 -9.56 -17.94 4.31
C ASP A 127 -9.15 -16.94 5.39
N ALA A 128 -9.92 -15.86 5.50
CA ALA A 128 -9.59 -14.71 6.36
C ALA A 128 -9.57 -15.07 7.85
N LYS A 129 -10.41 -16.05 8.27
CA LYS A 129 -10.50 -16.50 9.66
C LYS A 129 -9.36 -17.42 10.05
N SER A 130 -9.13 -18.47 9.29
CA SER A 130 -8.17 -19.51 9.64
C SER A 130 -6.75 -19.21 9.17
N GLY A 131 -6.57 -18.30 8.21
CA GLY A 131 -5.28 -18.05 7.55
C GLY A 131 -4.82 -19.21 6.65
N VAL A 132 -5.71 -20.17 6.35
CA VAL A 132 -5.40 -21.31 5.48
C VAL A 132 -5.48 -20.89 4.02
N LEU A 133 -4.50 -21.30 3.23
CA LEU A 133 -4.51 -21.18 1.78
C LEU A 133 -5.47 -22.23 1.21
N VAL A 134 -6.69 -21.81 0.87
CA VAL A 134 -7.78 -22.72 0.48
C VAL A 134 -7.71 -23.13 -0.99
N GLY A 135 -7.14 -22.28 -1.86
CA GLY A 135 -6.97 -22.60 -3.28
C GLY A 135 -5.88 -21.76 -3.93
N TRP A 136 -5.27 -22.32 -4.96
CA TRP A 136 -4.21 -21.64 -5.69
C TRP A 136 -4.06 -22.19 -7.11
N ASN A 137 -3.43 -21.39 -7.96
CA ASN A 137 -3.03 -21.78 -9.30
C ASN A 137 -1.74 -21.05 -9.70
N LEU A 138 -0.88 -21.74 -10.47
CA LEU A 138 0.39 -21.18 -10.99
C LEU A 138 0.27 -20.95 -12.49
N THR A 139 0.67 -19.76 -12.93
CA THR A 139 0.65 -19.37 -14.36
C THR A 139 1.85 -18.51 -14.74
N GLU A 140 2.09 -18.41 -16.03
CA GLU A 140 3.07 -17.47 -16.58
C GLU A 140 2.60 -16.01 -16.56
N GLN A 141 1.29 -15.80 -16.55
CA GLN A 141 0.66 -14.48 -16.44
C GLN A 141 -0.63 -14.58 -15.63
N PRO A 142 -0.88 -13.63 -14.72
CA PRO A 142 -2.14 -13.61 -13.99
C PRO A 142 -3.28 -13.24 -14.96
N ASP A 143 -4.28 -14.10 -14.99
CA ASP A 143 -5.48 -13.91 -15.80
C ASP A 143 -6.75 -14.38 -15.06
N SER A 144 -7.90 -14.10 -15.65
CA SER A 144 -9.19 -14.51 -15.06
C SER A 144 -9.36 -16.03 -15.03
N HIS A 145 -8.78 -16.75 -15.98
CA HIS A 145 -8.82 -18.20 -16.02
C HIS A 145 -8.06 -18.82 -14.82
N SER A 146 -6.87 -18.28 -14.53
CA SER A 146 -6.09 -18.65 -13.35
C SER A 146 -6.87 -18.43 -12.06
N THR A 147 -7.55 -17.30 -11.94
CA THR A 147 -8.39 -16.98 -10.80
C THR A 147 -9.55 -17.96 -10.66
N LEU A 148 -10.23 -18.30 -11.75
CA LEU A 148 -11.33 -19.28 -11.75
C LEU A 148 -10.85 -20.70 -11.40
N LEU A 149 -9.67 -21.11 -11.85
CA LEU A 149 -9.07 -22.40 -11.48
C LEU A 149 -8.74 -22.45 -9.98
N ALA A 150 -8.11 -21.41 -9.45
CA ALA A 150 -7.81 -21.31 -8.02
C ALA A 150 -9.09 -21.34 -7.17
N LEU A 151 -10.12 -20.58 -7.56
CA LEU A 151 -11.44 -20.59 -6.92
C LEU A 151 -12.11 -21.97 -6.96
N ARG A 152 -12.09 -22.62 -8.13
CA ARG A 152 -12.63 -23.98 -8.30
C ARG A 152 -11.92 -24.99 -7.40
N HIS A 153 -10.58 -24.94 -7.28
CA HIS A 153 -9.84 -25.81 -6.37
C HIS A 153 -10.23 -25.59 -4.92
N ALA A 154 -10.37 -24.32 -4.51
CA ALA A 154 -10.79 -23.94 -3.18
C ALA A 154 -12.20 -24.48 -2.85
N ILE A 155 -13.18 -24.22 -3.72
CA ILE A 155 -14.58 -24.64 -3.53
C ILE A 155 -14.72 -26.16 -3.46
N LYS A 156 -14.02 -26.90 -4.32
CA LYS A 156 -14.06 -28.37 -4.31
C LYS A 156 -13.56 -28.99 -3.00
N ARG A 157 -12.68 -28.31 -2.30
CA ARG A 157 -12.03 -28.83 -1.09
C ARG A 157 -12.66 -28.30 0.20
N PHE A 158 -13.07 -27.04 0.21
CA PHE A 158 -13.49 -26.34 1.43
C PHE A 158 -14.95 -25.85 1.40
N GLY A 159 -15.65 -26.03 0.29
CA GLY A 159 -17.02 -25.51 0.11
C GLY A 159 -17.04 -24.09 -0.45
N VAL A 160 -18.24 -23.55 -0.62
CA VAL A 160 -18.46 -22.21 -1.18
C VAL A 160 -18.34 -21.17 -0.06
N PRO A 161 -17.53 -20.10 -0.21
CA PRO A 161 -17.47 -19.02 0.77
C PRO A 161 -18.70 -18.12 0.66
N LYS A 162 -19.02 -17.39 1.73
CA LYS A 162 -20.09 -16.38 1.69
C LYS A 162 -19.65 -15.15 0.87
N SER A 163 -18.38 -14.79 0.96
CA SER A 163 -17.84 -13.65 0.22
C SER A 163 -16.39 -13.82 -0.18
N VAL A 164 -15.99 -13.10 -1.22
CA VAL A 164 -14.59 -12.97 -1.64
C VAL A 164 -14.16 -11.52 -1.67
N TYR A 165 -12.92 -11.28 -1.28
CA TYR A 165 -12.30 -9.98 -1.25
C TYR A 165 -11.14 -9.95 -2.24
N PHE A 166 -11.29 -9.14 -3.30
CA PHE A 166 -10.28 -8.93 -4.31
C PHE A 166 -9.56 -7.59 -4.14
N ASP A 167 -8.36 -7.50 -4.67
CA ASP A 167 -7.83 -6.19 -5.01
C ASP A 167 -8.44 -5.66 -6.31
N ASN A 168 -8.00 -4.46 -6.75
CA ASN A 168 -8.49 -3.88 -8.00
C ASN A 168 -7.70 -4.37 -9.22
N GLY A 169 -7.04 -5.52 -9.15
CA GLY A 169 -6.36 -6.15 -10.28
C GLY A 169 -7.35 -6.44 -11.43
N SER A 170 -6.93 -6.19 -12.66
CA SER A 170 -7.78 -6.34 -13.84
C SER A 170 -8.27 -7.77 -14.04
N GLU A 171 -7.50 -8.75 -13.60
CA GLU A 171 -7.79 -10.19 -13.66
C GLU A 171 -8.96 -10.61 -12.76
N PHE A 172 -9.18 -9.89 -11.65
CA PHE A 172 -10.31 -10.12 -10.73
C PHE A 172 -11.58 -9.38 -11.15
N LEU A 173 -11.44 -8.29 -11.92
CA LEU A 173 -12.54 -7.42 -12.33
C LEU A 173 -13.14 -7.82 -13.69
N THR A 174 -12.81 -8.99 -14.22
CA THR A 174 -13.38 -9.46 -15.47
C THR A 174 -14.87 -9.74 -15.35
N HIS A 175 -15.56 -9.71 -16.48
CA HIS A 175 -17.00 -9.98 -16.53
C HIS A 175 -17.33 -11.38 -16.00
N ASP A 176 -16.49 -12.38 -16.29
CA ASP A 176 -16.72 -13.76 -15.92
C ASP A 176 -16.67 -14.00 -14.40
N ILE A 177 -15.88 -13.22 -13.68
CA ILE A 177 -15.71 -13.32 -12.22
C ILE A 177 -16.73 -12.41 -11.51
N GLY A 178 -16.51 -11.09 -11.57
CA GLY A 178 -17.24 -10.12 -10.77
C GLY A 178 -18.14 -9.14 -11.54
N GLY A 179 -18.15 -9.19 -12.87
CA GLY A 179 -19.06 -8.39 -13.71
C GLY A 179 -18.66 -6.91 -13.88
N ARG A 180 -17.50 -6.47 -13.41
CA ARG A 180 -17.03 -5.08 -13.53
C ARG A 180 -15.88 -4.94 -14.53
N GLY A 181 -15.93 -5.66 -15.67
CA GLY A 181 -14.92 -5.54 -16.71
C GLY A 181 -14.74 -4.10 -17.19
N HIS A 182 -13.48 -3.67 -17.43
CA HIS A 182 -13.14 -2.36 -17.98
C HIS A 182 -13.73 -2.05 -19.37
N ARG A 183 -14.31 -3.06 -20.01
CA ARG A 183 -14.96 -2.94 -21.31
C ARG A 183 -16.41 -3.37 -21.21
N THR A 184 -17.28 -2.50 -20.71
CA THR A 184 -18.70 -2.57 -21.04
C THR A 184 -18.79 -2.50 -22.55
N ARG A 185 -19.13 -3.62 -23.20
CA ARG A 185 -19.54 -3.58 -24.61
C ARG A 185 -20.80 -2.71 -24.66
N LYS A 186 -20.69 -1.53 -25.26
CA LYS A 186 -21.78 -0.57 -25.45
C LYS A 186 -23.02 -1.13 -26.16
N THR A 187 -23.00 -2.39 -26.54
CA THR A 187 -23.99 -3.06 -27.40
C THR A 187 -24.83 -4.11 -26.69
N TRP A 188 -24.62 -4.36 -25.41
CA TRP A 188 -25.44 -5.33 -24.68
C TRP A 188 -26.54 -4.61 -23.90
N ASN A 189 -27.79 -5.05 -24.09
CA ASN A 189 -28.88 -4.65 -23.20
C ASN A 189 -28.63 -5.23 -21.82
N ALA A 190 -29.02 -4.53 -20.77
CA ALA A 190 -28.79 -4.97 -19.39
C ALA A 190 -29.33 -6.39 -19.12
N ASP A 191 -30.42 -6.78 -19.83
CA ASP A 191 -31.08 -8.09 -19.70
C ASP A 191 -30.32 -9.23 -20.40
N ASP A 192 -29.38 -8.92 -21.29
CA ASP A 192 -28.65 -9.91 -22.10
C ASP A 192 -27.28 -10.27 -21.46
N ILE A 193 -26.93 -9.69 -20.30
CA ILE A 193 -25.66 -9.93 -19.63
C ILE A 193 -25.77 -11.23 -18.82
N PRO A 194 -25.00 -12.27 -19.14
CA PRO A 194 -25.02 -13.50 -18.37
C PRO A 194 -24.54 -13.25 -16.93
N PRO A 195 -25.09 -13.95 -15.93
CA PRO A 195 -24.65 -13.82 -14.56
C PRO A 195 -23.19 -14.24 -14.43
N THR A 196 -22.46 -13.56 -13.55
CA THR A 196 -21.07 -13.90 -13.25
C THR A 196 -20.97 -15.20 -12.45
N ILE A 197 -19.79 -15.83 -12.43
CA ILE A 197 -19.56 -17.06 -11.63
C ILE A 197 -19.87 -16.82 -10.15
N LEU A 198 -19.49 -15.67 -9.61
CA LEU A 198 -19.76 -15.35 -8.19
C LEU A 198 -21.28 -15.21 -7.94
N GLN A 199 -22.02 -14.60 -8.85
CA GLN A 199 -23.49 -14.50 -8.75
C GLN A 199 -24.16 -15.87 -8.83
N LEU A 200 -23.70 -16.74 -9.72
CA LEU A 200 -24.24 -18.12 -9.85
C LEU A 200 -24.00 -18.96 -8.61
N LEU A 201 -22.94 -18.67 -7.85
CA LEU A 201 -22.58 -19.38 -6.63
C LEU A 201 -23.07 -18.69 -5.35
N ASP A 202 -23.83 -17.59 -5.48
CA ASP A 202 -24.27 -16.73 -4.36
C ASP A 202 -23.12 -16.21 -3.49
N ILE A 203 -22.00 -15.88 -4.13
CA ILE A 203 -20.82 -15.34 -3.45
C ILE A 203 -20.82 -13.82 -3.57
N THR A 204 -20.80 -13.11 -2.43
CA THR A 204 -20.69 -11.65 -2.41
C THR A 204 -19.26 -11.22 -2.74
N MET A 205 -19.12 -10.31 -3.69
CA MET A 205 -17.82 -9.74 -4.07
C MET A 205 -17.54 -8.43 -3.35
N HIS A 206 -16.39 -8.32 -2.71
CA HIS A 206 -15.85 -7.09 -2.13
C HIS A 206 -14.55 -6.71 -2.82
N ASN A 207 -14.40 -5.42 -3.15
CA ASN A 207 -13.17 -4.88 -3.72
C ASN A 207 -12.40 -4.08 -2.67
N ALA A 208 -11.08 -4.11 -2.76
CA ALA A 208 -10.22 -3.24 -1.95
C ALA A 208 -10.51 -1.78 -2.26
N ILE A 209 -10.63 -0.96 -1.22
CA ILE A 209 -10.63 0.49 -1.39
C ILE A 209 -9.23 0.88 -1.86
N VAL A 210 -9.15 1.60 -2.99
CA VAL A 210 -7.89 2.12 -3.55
C VAL A 210 -7.13 2.88 -2.45
N ARG A 211 -5.84 2.57 -2.28
CA ARG A 211 -4.91 3.13 -1.27
C ARG A 211 -4.95 2.53 0.15
N ASN A 212 -5.67 1.44 0.39
CA ASN A 212 -5.68 0.78 1.71
C ASN A 212 -5.13 -0.66 1.65
N ALA A 213 -4.06 -0.85 0.88
CA ALA A 213 -3.47 -2.17 0.60
C ALA A 213 -2.75 -2.80 1.81
N LYS A 214 -2.43 -2.03 2.86
CA LYS A 214 -1.56 -2.46 3.97
C LYS A 214 -2.14 -3.53 4.91
N ALA A 215 -3.38 -3.96 4.72
CA ALA A 215 -4.09 -4.81 5.67
C ALA A 215 -4.48 -6.19 5.11
N LYS A 216 -3.79 -6.69 4.07
CA LYS A 216 -4.11 -8.03 3.54
C LYS A 216 -3.33 -9.13 4.25
N PRO A 217 -3.99 -10.04 4.98
CA PRO A 217 -3.33 -11.21 5.60
C PRO A 217 -2.59 -12.09 4.59
N ILE A 218 -3.08 -12.15 3.36
CA ILE A 218 -2.50 -12.98 2.29
C ILE A 218 -1.08 -12.53 1.89
N GLU A 219 -0.78 -11.22 1.91
CA GLU A 219 0.57 -10.70 1.66
C GLU A 219 1.58 -11.22 2.69
N ARG A 220 1.15 -11.32 3.95
CA ARG A 220 1.97 -11.88 5.03
C ARG A 220 2.21 -13.36 4.80
N THR A 221 1.21 -14.10 4.31
CA THR A 221 1.34 -15.50 3.95
C THR A 221 2.31 -15.69 2.80
N PHE A 222 2.27 -14.84 1.77
CA PHE A 222 3.25 -14.87 0.68
C PHE A 222 4.68 -14.61 1.15
N GLY A 223 4.87 -13.72 2.15
CA GLY A 223 6.17 -13.49 2.77
C GLY A 223 6.77 -14.70 3.50
N THR A 224 5.98 -15.73 3.76
CA THR A 224 6.46 -17.01 4.31
C THR A 224 6.82 -18.04 3.25
N LEU A 225 6.48 -17.80 1.98
CA LEU A 225 6.90 -18.64 0.88
C LEU A 225 8.42 -18.46 0.67
N PRO A 226 9.19 -19.58 0.49
CA PRO A 226 10.63 -19.46 0.36
C PRO A 226 10.99 -18.63 -0.86
N SER A 227 11.80 -17.61 -0.64
CA SER A 227 12.58 -16.91 -1.68
C SER A 227 13.87 -17.69 -1.87
N TYR A 228 13.99 -18.37 -2.99
CA TYR A 228 15.21 -19.08 -3.38
C TYR A 228 16.06 -18.22 -4.30
#